data_e948a319e36a01ccf27849ae9913b5af
#
_entry.id   e948a319e36a01ccf27849ae9913b5af
#
_cell.length_a   1.000
_cell.length_b   1.000
_cell.length_c   1.000
_cell.angle_alpha   90.00
_cell.angle_beta   90.00
_cell.angle_gamma   90.00
#
_symmetry.space_group_name_H-M   'P 1'
#
loop_
_entity.id
_entity.type
_entity.pdbx_description
1 polymer ?
#
loop_
_entity_poly.entity_id
_entity_poly.type
_entity_poly.pdbx_seq_one_letter_code
_entity_poly.pdbx_strand_id
1 'polypeptide(L)' 'MKSLKEKISITLDADIIITLKELAEADDRSLSQYINLILKEYITTNSNDKRKQ' A
#
# COMPACT_ATOMS: atom_id res chain seq x y z
N MET A 1 -14.96 12.31 -1.03
CA MET A 1 -15.34 11.50 -0.46
C MET A 1 -14.35 10.69 0.03
N LYS A 2 -14.36 10.07 0.83
CA LYS A 2 -13.49 9.37 1.23
C LYS A 2 -13.69 8.06 1.05
N SER A 3 -12.72 7.28 0.78
CA SER A 3 -12.99 5.94 0.63
C SER A 3 -12.95 5.25 1.93
N LEU A 4 -13.77 4.26 2.06
CA LEU A 4 -13.79 3.46 3.26
C LEU A 4 -12.72 2.40 3.13
N LYS A 5 -12.06 2.09 4.21
CA LYS A 5 -11.05 1.06 4.18
C LYS A 5 -11.69 -0.28 4.44
N GLU A 6 -11.26 -1.25 3.69
CA GLU A 6 -11.77 -2.61 3.85
C GLU A 6 -10.65 -3.55 4.16
N LYS A 7 -10.93 -4.57 4.94
CA LYS A 7 -9.94 -5.52 5.29
C LYS A 7 -9.87 -6.57 4.24
N ILE A 8 -8.69 -6.91 3.79
CA ILE A 8 -8.49 -8.01 2.86
C ILE A 8 -7.30 -8.82 3.33
N SER A 9 -7.21 -10.04 2.84
CA SER A 9 -6.08 -10.90 3.17
C SER A 9 -5.34 -11.21 1.89
N ILE A 10 -4.05 -11.06 1.93
CA ILE A 10 -3.23 -11.40 0.77
C ILE A 10 -2.02 -12.16 1.24
N THR A 11 -1.40 -12.86 0.32
CA THR A 11 -0.19 -13.61 0.61
C THR A 11 0.97 -12.92 -0.07
N LEU A 12 2.03 -12.69 0.67
CA LEU A 12 3.21 -12.04 0.14
C LEU A 12 4.43 -12.89 0.46
N ASP A 13 5.47 -12.73 -0.32
CA ASP A 13 6.72 -13.41 -0.04
C ASP A 13 7.28 -12.93 1.29
N ALA A 14 7.87 -13.85 2.01
CA ALA A 14 8.36 -13.53 3.35
C ALA A 14 9.41 -12.41 3.34
N ASP A 15 10.33 -12.46 2.39
CA ASP A 15 11.37 -11.44 2.33
C ASP A 15 10.79 -10.08 1.98
N ILE A 16 9.71 -10.04 1.19
CA ILE A 16 9.05 -8.79 0.88
C ILE A 16 8.41 -8.21 2.14
N ILE A 17 7.80 -9.08 2.93
CA ILE A 17 7.18 -8.62 4.17
C ILE A 17 8.21 -8.03 5.11
N ILE A 18 9.34 -8.70 5.24
CA ILE A 18 10.40 -8.22 6.12
C ILE A 18 10.90 -6.85 5.67
N THR A 19 11.15 -6.70 4.39
CA THR A 19 11.63 -5.45 3.85
C THR A 19 10.59 -4.34 4.04
N LEU A 20 9.34 -4.65 3.79
CA LEU A 20 8.28 -3.66 3.94
C LEU A 20 8.14 -3.21 5.39
N LYS A 21 8.31 -4.15 6.32
CA LYS A 21 8.24 -3.78 7.72
C LYS A 21 9.34 -2.81 8.09
N GLU A 22 10.53 -3.06 7.59
CA GLU A 22 11.65 -2.19 7.87
C GLU A 22 11.43 -0.80 7.29
N LEU A 23 10.92 -0.76 6.07
CA LEU A 23 10.66 0.52 5.44
C LEU A 23 9.53 1.28 6.13
N ALA A 24 8.52 0.55 6.56
CA ALA A 24 7.42 1.17 7.25
C ALA A 24 7.87 1.78 8.56
N GLU A 25 8.73 1.06 9.28
CA GLU A 25 9.23 1.57 10.53
C GLU A 25 10.08 2.81 10.32
N ALA A 26 10.89 2.80 9.28
CA ALA A 26 11.72 3.96 8.98
C ALA A 26 10.88 5.17 8.68
N ASP A 27 9.67 4.95 8.17
CA ASP A 27 8.77 6.03 7.81
C ASP A 27 7.74 6.27 8.91
N ASP A 28 7.90 5.60 10.05
CA ASP A 28 7.03 5.77 11.19
C ASP A 28 5.59 5.43 10.87
N ARG A 29 5.35 4.42 10.08
CA ARG A 29 4.03 3.99 9.71
C ARG A 29 3.84 2.52 10.03
N SER A 30 2.60 2.10 10.17
CA SER A 30 2.35 0.68 10.33
C SER A 30 2.53 0.00 8.97
N LEU A 31 2.70 -1.29 9.00
CA LEU A 31 2.88 -2.05 7.76
C LEU A 31 1.68 -1.87 6.84
N SER A 32 0.48 -1.94 7.38
CA SER A 32 -0.72 -1.77 6.59
C SER A 32 -0.79 -0.41 5.93
N GLN A 33 -0.46 0.63 6.68
CA GLN A 33 -0.49 1.97 6.15
C GLN A 33 0.54 2.16 5.06
N TYR A 34 1.71 1.57 5.27
CA TYR A 34 2.78 1.72 4.30
C TYR A 34 2.42 1.01 3.00
N ILE A 35 1.87 -0.19 3.09
CA ILE A 35 1.45 -0.93 1.90
C ILE A 35 0.36 -0.17 1.16
N ASN A 36 -0.59 0.37 1.89
CA ASN A 36 -1.66 1.14 1.28
C ASN A 36 -1.12 2.34 0.52
N LEU A 37 -0.14 3.00 1.10
CA LEU A 37 0.47 4.16 0.47
C LEU A 37 1.18 3.78 -0.83
N ILE A 38 1.94 2.69 -0.80
CA ILE A 38 2.65 2.22 -1.98
C ILE A 38 1.67 1.89 -3.09
N LEU A 39 0.63 1.16 -2.76
CA LEU A 39 -0.34 0.75 -3.76
C LEU A 39 -1.07 1.94 -4.34
N LYS A 40 -1.39 2.91 -3.51
CA LYS A 40 -2.03 4.10 -3.97
C LYS A 40 -1.16 4.85 -4.95
N GLU A 41 0.12 4.97 -4.65
CA GLU A 41 1.04 5.65 -5.54
C GLU A 41 1.22 4.89 -6.83
N TYR A 42 1.28 3.59 -6.74
CA TYR A 42 1.46 2.77 -7.92
C TYR A 42 0.25 2.92 -8.86
N ILE A 43 -0.93 2.88 -8.30
CA ILE A 43 -2.14 3.00 -9.08
C ILE A 43 -2.23 4.38 -9.72
N THR A 44 -1.92 5.40 -8.98
CA THR A 44 -1.95 6.76 -9.48
C THR A 44 -0.98 6.95 -10.64
N THR A 45 0.21 6.40 -10.50
CA THR A 45 1.22 6.51 -11.52
C THR A 45 0.85 5.76 -12.78
N ASN A 46 0.26 4.59 -12.62
CA ASN A 46 -0.01 3.74 -13.74
C ASN A 46 -1.37 3.91 -14.38
N SER A 47 -2.30 4.46 -13.65
CA SER A 47 -3.63 4.52 -14.20
C SER A 47 -3.81 5.69 -15.11
N ASN A 48 -3.04 6.56 -15.15
CA ASN A 48 -3.21 7.50 -16.08
C ASN A 48 -4.42 8.07 -16.16
N ASP A 49 -4.94 8.22 -15.45
CA ASP A 49 -6.04 8.86 -15.52
C ASP A 49 -7.16 8.45 -15.75
N LYS A 50 -7.56 8.08 -16.14
CA LYS A 50 -8.67 7.78 -16.47
C LYS A 50 -9.38 7.14 -15.60
N ARG A 51 -9.39 6.81 -14.89
CA ARG A 51 -10.11 6.11 -14.19
C ARG A 51 -10.53 6.61 -13.12
N LYS A 52 -10.86 7.07 -12.77
CA LYS A 52 -11.28 7.50 -11.92
C LYS A 52 -11.87 6.99 -11.21
N GLN A 53 -12.05 6.75 -10.70
CA GLN A 53 -12.61 6.18 -10.04
C GLN A 53 -12.73 6.32 -9.39
#